data_ce554cac24a5f94252588f5616acd804
#
_entry.id   ce554cac24a5f94252588f5616acd804
#
_cell.length_a   1.000
_cell.length_b   1.000
_cell.length_c   1.000
_cell.angle_alpha   90.00
_cell.angle_beta   90.00
_cell.angle_gamma   90.00
#
_symmetry.space_group_name_H-M   'P 1'
#
loop_
_entity.id
_entity.type
_entity.pdbx_description
1 polymer ?
#
loop_
_entity_poly.entity_id
_entity_poly.type
_entity_poly.pdbx_seq_one_letter_code
_entity_poly.pdbx_strand_id
1 'polypeptide(L)'
;MKQFIYILLLTVTGIFAGCTDIDKENTYDNQLHSLQVTAVYQDGYTDHLREGVTVKIEDVDRGNSYKAKTDKNGVAQFSLTKGIYRVQVSDKGGKDIFNGLADNVKLTSGDMSLNLPLIHSKAGTIIIKEIYCGGCTKLPLEG
;
A
#
# COMPACT_ATOMS: atom_id res chain seq x y z
N MET A 1 20.07 66.78 -13.12
CA MET A 1 19.02 65.93 -12.53
C MET A 1 18.69 64.65 -13.30
N LYS A 2 18.81 64.65 -14.63
CA LYS A 2 18.53 63.42 -15.42
C LYS A 2 19.55 62.28 -15.25
N GLN A 3 20.80 62.61 -14.94
CA GLN A 3 21.85 61.58 -14.74
C GLN A 3 21.75 60.81 -13.42
N PHE A 4 21.21 61.43 -12.39
CA PHE A 4 21.01 60.74 -11.08
C PHE A 4 19.90 59.70 -11.13
N ILE A 5 18.91 59.87 -12.02
CA ILE A 5 17.80 58.93 -12.18
C ILE A 5 18.29 57.64 -12.83
N TYR A 6 19.24 57.72 -13.79
CA TYR A 6 19.81 56.51 -14.43
C TYR A 6 20.68 55.70 -13.49
N ILE A 7 21.40 56.37 -12.59
CA ILE A 7 22.25 55.67 -11.59
C ILE A 7 21.36 54.96 -10.55
N LEU A 8 20.26 55.63 -10.15
CA LEU A 8 19.31 55.00 -9.22
C LEU A 8 18.57 53.80 -9.86
N LEU A 9 18.28 53.88 -11.18
CA LEU A 9 17.61 52.78 -11.90
C LEU A 9 18.53 51.59 -12.10
N LEU A 10 19.83 51.79 -12.20
CA LEU A 10 20.82 50.71 -12.41
C LEU A 10 21.12 49.92 -11.14
N THR A 11 20.92 50.52 -9.96
CA THR A 11 21.17 49.85 -8.68
C THR A 11 20.03 48.97 -8.24
N VAL A 12 18.83 49.09 -8.78
CA VAL A 12 17.66 48.28 -8.44
C VAL A 12 17.62 46.97 -9.21
N THR A 13 18.31 46.84 -10.34
CA THR A 13 18.31 45.62 -11.15
C THR A 13 19.30 44.54 -10.69
N GLY A 14 20.14 44.80 -9.67
CA GLY A 14 21.19 43.90 -9.20
C GLY A 14 20.83 42.96 -8.04
N ILE A 15 19.63 42.99 -7.49
CA ILE A 15 19.33 42.27 -6.23
C ILE A 15 18.50 40.99 -6.43
N PHE A 16 18.18 40.59 -7.66
CA PHE A 16 17.40 39.35 -7.91
C PHE A 16 18.20 38.17 -8.42
N ALA A 17 19.54 38.21 -8.33
CA ALA A 17 20.37 37.06 -8.65
C ALA A 17 20.91 36.42 -7.35
N GLY A 18 20.04 35.94 -6.50
CA GLY A 18 20.43 35.22 -5.29
C GLY A 18 19.30 34.31 -4.83
N CYS A 19 19.57 33.03 -4.82
CA CYS A 19 18.77 31.93 -4.29
C CYS A 19 17.88 31.21 -5.29
N THR A 20 18.51 30.36 -6.11
CA THR A 20 17.85 29.19 -6.66
C THR A 20 18.79 27.98 -6.62
N ASP A 21 19.37 27.72 -5.46
CA ASP A 21 19.79 26.39 -5.08
C ASP A 21 18.84 25.92 -3.98
N ILE A 22 17.57 25.74 -4.38
CA ILE A 22 16.67 24.86 -3.65
C ILE A 22 17.09 23.48 -4.11
N ASP A 23 17.69 22.74 -3.19
CA ASP A 23 18.09 21.35 -3.33
C ASP A 23 17.02 20.57 -4.08
N LYS A 24 17.36 20.13 -5.29
CA LYS A 24 16.49 19.31 -6.15
C LYS A 24 16.29 17.89 -5.60
N GLU A 25 16.70 17.62 -4.37
CA GLU A 25 16.64 16.27 -3.79
C GLU A 25 15.33 15.91 -3.08
N ASN A 26 14.41 16.85 -2.92
CA ASN A 26 13.11 16.58 -2.28
C ASN A 26 11.91 17.03 -3.10
N THR A 27 11.99 17.00 -4.40
CA THR A 27 10.79 17.06 -5.22
C THR A 27 10.09 15.71 -5.07
N TYR A 28 9.22 15.60 -4.07
CA TYR A 28 8.23 14.52 -4.02
C TYR A 28 7.52 14.55 -5.38
N ASP A 29 7.83 13.58 -6.21
CA ASP A 29 7.14 13.39 -7.46
C ASP A 29 5.72 12.94 -7.12
N ASN A 30 4.82 13.92 -7.03
CA ASN A 30 3.40 13.70 -6.76
C ASN A 30 2.67 13.13 -7.98
N GLN A 31 3.41 12.73 -9.01
CA GLN A 31 2.83 12.11 -10.18
C GLN A 31 2.19 10.78 -9.79
N LEU A 32 0.92 10.63 -10.15
CA LEU A 32 0.19 9.39 -9.94
C LEU A 32 0.50 8.41 -11.07
N HIS A 33 0.78 7.19 -10.68
CA HIS A 33 0.99 6.05 -11.57
C HIS A 33 -0.09 5.01 -11.33
N SER A 34 -0.49 4.29 -12.37
CA SER A 34 -1.48 3.23 -12.26
C SER A 34 -0.82 1.93 -11.79
N LEU A 35 -1.34 1.34 -10.72
CA LEU A 35 -1.02 -0.01 -10.29
C LEU A 35 -2.25 -0.90 -10.49
N GLN A 36 -2.14 -1.88 -11.36
CA GLN A 36 -3.16 -2.90 -11.59
C GLN A 36 -2.77 -4.16 -10.83
N VAL A 37 -3.66 -4.65 -9.97
CA VAL A 37 -3.47 -5.89 -9.21
C VAL A 37 -4.46 -6.93 -9.70
N THR A 38 -3.96 -8.02 -10.25
CA THR A 38 -4.77 -9.16 -10.72
C THR A 38 -4.70 -10.29 -9.70
N ALA A 39 -5.84 -10.69 -9.16
CA ALA A 39 -5.95 -11.86 -8.30
C ALA A 39 -5.89 -13.15 -9.13
N VAL A 40 -4.88 -13.98 -8.91
CA VAL A 40 -4.66 -15.23 -9.64
C VAL A 40 -4.97 -16.41 -8.74
N TYR A 41 -6.04 -17.14 -9.06
CA TYR A 41 -6.43 -18.34 -8.34
C TYR A 41 -5.64 -19.55 -8.82
N GLN A 42 -5.38 -20.49 -7.91
CA GLN A 42 -4.68 -21.75 -8.20
C GLN A 42 -5.52 -22.65 -9.13
N ASP A 43 -4.86 -23.59 -9.77
CA ASP A 43 -5.51 -24.61 -10.60
C ASP A 43 -6.60 -25.35 -9.80
N GLY A 44 -7.75 -25.56 -10.44
CA GLY A 44 -8.95 -26.12 -9.80
C GLY A 44 -9.92 -25.08 -9.23
N TYR A 45 -9.54 -23.79 -9.20
CA TYR A 45 -10.38 -22.67 -8.77
C TYR A 45 -10.48 -21.57 -9.82
N THR A 46 -10.21 -21.88 -11.07
CA THR A 46 -10.23 -20.93 -12.20
C THR A 46 -11.63 -20.35 -12.46
N ASP A 47 -12.66 -21.10 -12.10
CA ASP A 47 -14.07 -20.70 -12.25
C ASP A 47 -14.62 -19.94 -11.03
N HIS A 48 -13.77 -19.70 -10.01
CA HIS A 48 -14.16 -18.95 -8.85
C HIS A 48 -14.50 -17.50 -9.20
N LEU A 49 -15.54 -16.96 -8.55
CA LEU A 49 -15.97 -15.57 -8.79
C LEU A 49 -14.86 -14.60 -8.37
N ARG A 50 -14.35 -13.87 -9.36
CA ARG A 50 -13.23 -12.94 -9.17
C ARG A 50 -13.66 -11.50 -8.91
N GLU A 51 -14.93 -11.19 -9.07
CA GLU A 51 -15.50 -9.87 -8.88
C GLU A 51 -15.75 -9.57 -7.40
N GLY A 52 -15.42 -8.34 -6.98
CA GLY A 52 -15.72 -7.87 -5.62
C GLY A 52 -14.74 -8.30 -4.54
N VAL A 53 -13.64 -8.97 -4.91
CA VAL A 53 -12.57 -9.36 -4.00
C VAL A 53 -11.84 -8.12 -3.48
N THR A 54 -11.58 -8.07 -2.19
CA THR A 54 -10.93 -6.90 -1.59
C THR A 54 -9.42 -6.96 -1.75
N VAL A 55 -8.86 -5.95 -2.39
CA VAL A 55 -7.44 -5.68 -2.47
C VAL A 55 -7.10 -4.51 -1.56
N LYS A 56 -6.14 -4.71 -0.66
CA LYS A 56 -5.58 -3.68 0.22
C LYS A 56 -4.14 -3.40 -0.18
N ILE A 57 -3.81 -2.12 -0.32
CA ILE A 57 -2.44 -1.67 -0.54
C ILE A 57 -2.05 -0.77 0.63
N GLU A 58 -0.84 -0.96 1.14
CA GLU A 58 -0.27 -0.18 2.22
C GLU A 58 1.07 0.40 1.77
N ASP A 59 1.21 1.71 1.89
CA ASP A 59 2.47 2.42 1.67
C ASP A 59 3.37 2.14 2.88
N VAL A 60 4.50 1.48 2.63
CA VAL A 60 5.41 1.02 3.69
C VAL A 60 6.10 2.19 4.39
N ASP A 61 6.41 3.24 3.64
CA ASP A 61 7.15 4.39 4.17
C ASP A 61 6.25 5.41 4.87
N ARG A 62 5.03 5.59 4.34
CA ARG A 62 4.10 6.63 4.83
C ARG A 62 2.97 6.07 5.70
N GLY A 63 2.78 4.75 5.71
CA GLY A 63 1.71 4.08 6.46
C GLY A 63 0.29 4.29 5.90
N ASN A 64 0.15 4.91 4.74
CA ASN A 64 -1.14 5.10 4.10
C ASN A 64 -1.71 3.77 3.60
N SER A 65 -3.02 3.60 3.69
CA SER A 65 -3.69 2.38 3.26
C SER A 65 -4.82 2.69 2.29
N TYR A 66 -4.82 1.95 1.18
CA TYR A 66 -5.79 2.07 0.10
C TYR A 66 -6.52 0.74 -0.07
N LYS A 67 -7.80 0.79 -0.45
CA LYS A 67 -8.62 -0.41 -0.70
C LYS A 67 -9.43 -0.24 -1.97
N ALA A 68 -9.46 -1.27 -2.77
CA ALA A 68 -10.33 -1.36 -3.95
C ALA A 68 -10.89 -2.77 -4.05
N LYS A 69 -11.94 -2.92 -4.85
CA LYS A 69 -12.50 -4.21 -5.20
C LYS A 69 -12.13 -4.57 -6.63
N THR A 70 -11.94 -5.86 -6.87
CA THR A 70 -11.69 -6.39 -8.19
C THR A 70 -12.93 -6.30 -9.08
N ASP A 71 -12.71 -6.11 -10.36
CA ASP A 71 -13.71 -6.22 -11.42
C ASP A 71 -14.01 -7.69 -11.80
N LYS A 72 -14.82 -7.88 -12.83
CA LYS A 72 -15.19 -9.21 -13.37
C LYS A 72 -14.00 -10.05 -13.84
N ASN A 73 -12.90 -9.39 -14.20
CA ASN A 73 -11.66 -10.04 -14.62
C ASN A 73 -10.72 -10.36 -13.44
N GLY A 74 -11.10 -9.98 -12.23
CA GLY A 74 -10.28 -10.10 -11.02
C GLY A 74 -9.21 -9.04 -10.91
N VAL A 75 -9.39 -7.88 -11.55
CA VAL A 75 -8.42 -6.78 -11.56
C VAL A 75 -8.89 -5.63 -10.68
N ALA A 76 -8.04 -5.15 -9.78
CA ALA A 76 -8.23 -3.92 -9.03
C ALA A 76 -7.23 -2.87 -9.50
N GLN A 77 -7.68 -1.63 -9.67
CA GLN A 77 -6.85 -0.50 -10.10
C GLN A 77 -6.66 0.51 -8.99
N PHE A 78 -5.43 1.02 -8.91
CA PHE A 78 -5.04 2.06 -7.96
C PHE A 78 -4.25 3.15 -8.67
N SER A 79 -4.41 4.38 -8.22
CA SER A 79 -3.59 5.53 -8.63
C SER A 79 -2.74 5.95 -7.44
N LEU A 80 -1.44 5.71 -7.52
CA LEU A 80 -0.49 5.84 -6.41
C LEU A 80 0.73 6.64 -6.84
N THR A 81 1.37 7.30 -5.90
CA THR A 81 2.67 7.95 -6.12
C THR A 81 3.80 6.91 -6.13
N LYS A 82 4.99 7.30 -6.54
CA LYS A 82 6.19 6.47 -6.37
C LYS A 82 6.38 6.08 -4.92
N GLY A 83 6.75 4.82 -4.68
CA GLY A 83 6.92 4.31 -3.33
C GLY A 83 7.10 2.80 -3.27
N ILE A 84 7.19 2.30 -2.05
CA ILE A 84 7.25 0.86 -1.74
C ILE A 84 5.94 0.48 -1.08
N TYR A 85 5.31 -0.54 -1.64
CA TYR A 85 3.97 -0.94 -1.24
C TYR A 85 3.91 -2.41 -0.80
N ARG A 86 3.04 -2.68 0.15
CA ARG A 86 2.59 -4.02 0.50
C ARG A 86 1.20 -4.22 -0.08
N VAL A 87 1.02 -5.28 -0.84
CA VAL A 87 -0.26 -5.61 -1.50
C VAL A 87 -0.83 -6.86 -0.87
N GLN A 88 -2.05 -6.80 -0.41
CA GLN A 88 -2.78 -7.91 0.20
C GLN A 88 -4.10 -8.12 -0.54
N VAL A 89 -4.40 -9.36 -0.89
CA VAL A 89 -5.69 -9.77 -1.42
C VAL A 89 -6.30 -10.78 -0.47
N SER A 90 -7.56 -10.60 -0.11
CA SER A 90 -8.28 -11.54 0.73
C SER A 90 -9.68 -11.75 0.17
N ASP A 91 -9.94 -12.98 -0.23
CA ASP A 91 -11.25 -13.45 -0.65
C ASP A 91 -11.73 -14.51 0.35
N LYS A 92 -12.89 -14.26 0.95
CA LYS A 92 -13.50 -15.12 1.96
C LYS A 92 -14.87 -15.57 1.44
N GLY A 93 -14.86 -16.40 0.44
CA GLY A 93 -16.04 -17.00 -0.18
C GLY A 93 -16.50 -18.26 0.56
N GLY A 94 -17.25 -18.14 1.63
CA GLY A 94 -17.81 -19.30 2.34
C GLY A 94 -16.76 -20.09 3.14
N LYS A 95 -16.59 -21.39 2.83
CA LYS A 95 -15.62 -22.27 3.50
C LYS A 95 -14.23 -22.17 2.91
N ASP A 96 -14.13 -21.65 1.69
CA ASP A 96 -12.87 -21.46 0.99
C ASP A 96 -12.35 -20.05 1.23
N ILE A 97 -11.09 -19.96 1.59
CA ILE A 97 -10.41 -18.70 1.86
C ILE A 97 -9.20 -18.64 0.93
N PHE A 98 -9.09 -17.54 0.20
CA PHE A 98 -7.95 -17.29 -0.67
C PHE A 98 -7.24 -16.02 -0.20
N ASN A 99 -5.95 -16.13 0.07
CA ASN A 99 -5.13 -15.01 0.50
C ASN A 99 -3.89 -14.88 -0.35
N GLY A 100 -3.55 -13.66 -0.72
CA GLY A 100 -2.31 -13.31 -1.40
C GLY A 100 -1.62 -12.16 -0.72
N LEU A 101 -0.29 -12.20 -0.70
CA LEU A 101 0.56 -11.16 -0.15
C LEU A 101 1.76 -10.93 -1.06
N ALA A 102 2.01 -9.68 -1.40
CA ALA A 102 3.26 -9.24 -2.02
C ALA A 102 3.84 -8.09 -1.20
N ASP A 103 5.03 -8.32 -0.65
CA ASP A 103 5.80 -7.29 0.05
C ASP A 103 6.80 -6.63 -0.90
N ASN A 104 7.20 -5.40 -0.58
CA ASN A 104 8.23 -4.64 -1.30
C ASN A 104 7.93 -4.41 -2.79
N VAL A 105 6.65 -4.19 -3.13
CA VAL A 105 6.25 -3.81 -4.49
C VAL A 105 6.73 -2.38 -4.75
N LYS A 106 7.72 -2.23 -5.61
CA LYS A 106 8.33 -0.93 -5.92
C LYS A 106 7.65 -0.31 -7.14
N LEU A 107 6.90 0.77 -6.92
CA LEU A 107 6.35 1.60 -7.97
C LEU A 107 7.31 2.77 -8.23
N THR A 108 8.10 2.68 -9.31
CA THR A 108 9.18 3.65 -9.60
C THR A 108 8.78 4.69 -10.64
N SER A 109 8.31 4.25 -11.79
CA SER A 109 7.88 5.13 -12.88
C SER A 109 6.99 4.35 -13.84
N GLY A 110 5.94 5.02 -14.32
CA GLY A 110 4.98 4.42 -15.27
C GLY A 110 3.98 3.48 -14.61
N ASP A 111 3.11 2.95 -15.44
CA ASP A 111 2.07 2.02 -15.02
C ASP A 111 2.64 0.63 -14.77
N MET A 112 2.12 -0.05 -13.74
CA MET A 112 2.58 -1.37 -13.32
C MET A 112 1.41 -2.35 -13.24
N SER A 113 1.66 -3.59 -13.65
CA SER A 113 0.72 -4.71 -13.47
C SER A 113 1.35 -5.76 -12.57
N LEU A 114 0.62 -6.17 -11.55
CA LEU A 114 1.02 -7.19 -10.58
C LEU A 114 0.05 -8.36 -10.62
N ASN A 115 0.52 -9.52 -11.01
CA ASN A 115 -0.22 -10.78 -10.88
C ASN A 115 0.06 -11.38 -9.51
N LEU A 116 -0.93 -11.40 -8.63
CA LEU A 116 -0.78 -11.89 -7.26
C LEU A 116 -1.41 -13.27 -7.11
N PRO A 117 -0.60 -14.33 -6.95
CA PRO A 117 -1.12 -15.67 -6.72
C PRO A 117 -1.79 -15.75 -5.34
N LEU A 118 -2.97 -16.34 -5.30
CA LEU A 118 -3.74 -16.56 -4.10
C LEU A 118 -3.55 -17.98 -3.59
N ILE A 119 -3.25 -18.12 -2.30
CA ILE A 119 -3.13 -19.40 -1.63
C ILE A 119 -4.48 -19.78 -1.06
N HIS A 120 -4.97 -20.96 -1.44
CA HIS A 120 -6.20 -21.51 -0.90
C HIS A 120 -6.00 -22.11 0.47
N SER A 121 -6.93 -21.84 1.36
CA SER A 121 -7.05 -22.47 2.67
C SER A 121 -8.52 -22.72 2.98
N LYS A 122 -8.79 -23.81 3.70
CA LYS A 122 -10.15 -24.09 4.21
C LYS A 122 -10.28 -23.49 5.59
N ALA A 123 -11.42 -22.88 5.87
CA ALA A 123 -11.76 -22.47 7.23
C ALA A 123 -11.86 -23.72 8.10
N GLY A 124 -10.89 -23.90 8.99
CA GLY A 124 -10.93 -24.94 10.01
C GLY A 124 -11.74 -24.49 11.20
N THR A 125 -12.53 -25.38 11.78
CA THR A 125 -13.16 -25.14 13.08
C THR A 125 -12.19 -25.59 14.16
N ILE A 126 -11.51 -24.64 14.81
CA ILE A 126 -10.72 -24.96 16.01
C ILE A 126 -11.70 -24.95 17.18
N ILE A 127 -11.96 -26.13 17.72
CA ILE A 127 -12.72 -26.28 18.95
C ILE A 127 -11.70 -26.44 20.07
N ILE A 128 -11.56 -25.44 20.93
CA ILE A 128 -10.81 -25.57 22.19
C ILE A 128 -11.69 -26.35 23.14
N LYS A 129 -11.39 -27.65 23.30
CA LYS A 129 -12.19 -28.56 24.07
C LYS A 129 -11.92 -28.45 25.57
N GLU A 130 -10.70 -28.07 25.94
CA GLU A 130 -10.30 -27.85 27.34
C GLU A 130 -9.19 -26.83 27.43
N ILE A 131 -9.29 -25.91 28.37
CA ILE A 131 -8.20 -25.03 28.79
C ILE A 131 -7.71 -25.61 30.12
N TYR A 132 -6.56 -26.26 30.14
CA TYR A 132 -5.92 -26.73 31.33
C TYR A 132 -5.17 -25.57 31.99
N CYS A 133 -5.75 -24.99 33.05
CA CYS A 133 -5.01 -24.11 33.95
C CYS A 133 -4.16 -24.95 34.90
N GLY A 134 -3.03 -25.45 34.44
CA GLY A 134 -2.03 -26.05 35.30
C GLY A 134 -1.38 -24.97 36.16
N GLY A 135 -1.75 -24.91 37.42
CA GLY A 135 -1.04 -24.04 38.35
C GLY A 135 -1.83 -23.30 39.43
N CYS A 136 -3.09 -23.64 39.65
CA CYS A 136 -3.71 -23.26 40.93
C CYS A 136 -3.34 -24.26 42.02
N THR A 137 -2.12 -24.14 42.55
CA THR A 137 -1.80 -24.74 43.86
C THR A 137 -2.66 -24.00 44.88
N LYS A 138 -3.66 -24.72 45.43
CA LYS A 138 -4.31 -24.27 46.64
C LYS A 138 -3.24 -24.12 47.72
N LEU A 139 -3.01 -22.89 48.14
CA LEU A 139 -2.27 -22.62 49.37
C LEU A 139 -3.11 -23.26 50.50
N PRO A 140 -2.50 -24.13 51.33
CA PRO A 140 -3.19 -24.60 52.53
C PRO A 140 -3.44 -23.39 53.42
N LEU A 141 -4.70 -23.10 53.70
CA LEU A 141 -5.09 -22.22 54.79
C LEU A 141 -4.72 -22.96 56.06
N GLU A 142 -3.58 -22.64 56.66
CA GLU A 142 -3.31 -23.00 58.04
C GLU A 142 -4.21 -22.13 58.95
N GLY A 143 -5.02 -22.84 59.76
CA GLY A 143 -5.95 -22.29 60.77
C GLY A 143 -5.27 -21.74 62.01
#